data_ad98166197a6c9a9e28246bcaca89175
#
_entry.id   ad98166197a6c9a9e28246bcaca89175
#
_cell.length_a   1.000
_cell.length_b   1.000
_cell.length_c   1.000
_cell.angle_alpha   90.00
_cell.angle_beta   90.00
_cell.angle_gamma   90.00
#
_symmetry.space_group_name_H-M   'P 1'
#
loop_
_entity.id
_entity.type
_entity.pdbx_description
1 polymer ?
#
loop_
_entity_poly.entity_id
_entity_poly.type
_entity_poly.pdbx_seq_one_letter_code
_entity_poly.pdbx_strand_id
1 'polypeptide(L)'
;MSKKNPGKIDWKSILQVHACGREWSMERTADMETLWNAMTIYNNEDERIPYWVELWPSSLVLADWLGTQKNRIAGQPCLDLGCGIGLTALVGQWLGAHVIGMDYEPEALHYARKNAVRNHVSQPDWVVMDWRRPAIRQRSLRFIWGGDIMYEQRFAVPVVDFLTHALAEDGLVWFAEPSRPIYNTFRTTLVNRGWNINCVAKQSIPALYPQSNPVPVRIWEIQP
;
A
#
# COMPACT_ATOMS: atom_id res chain seq x y z
N MET A 1 7.11 -47.14 14.25
CA MET A 1 6.32 -45.89 14.12
C MET A 1 7.19 -44.81 13.52
N SER A 2 7.06 -44.60 12.23
CA SER A 2 7.84 -43.60 11.48
C SER A 2 7.37 -42.21 11.83
N LYS A 3 8.23 -41.38 12.41
CA LYS A 3 8.01 -39.95 12.61
C LYS A 3 7.93 -39.31 11.22
N LYS A 4 6.72 -38.97 10.77
CA LYS A 4 6.54 -38.07 9.61
C LYS A 4 7.23 -36.75 9.93
N ASN A 5 8.30 -36.45 9.21
CA ASN A 5 8.87 -35.11 9.17
C ASN A 5 7.74 -34.15 8.76
N PRO A 6 7.47 -33.08 9.54
CA PRO A 6 6.55 -32.03 9.05
C PRO A 6 7.17 -31.50 7.77
N GLY A 7 6.41 -31.64 6.67
CA GLY A 7 6.87 -31.22 5.35
C GLY A 7 7.39 -29.77 5.43
N LYS A 8 8.50 -29.54 4.73
CA LYS A 8 9.06 -28.19 4.54
C LYS A 8 7.95 -27.31 4.00
N ILE A 9 7.41 -26.43 4.84
CA ILE A 9 6.42 -25.43 4.41
C ILE A 9 7.19 -24.55 3.42
N ASP A 10 6.73 -24.51 2.18
CA ASP A 10 7.28 -23.60 1.18
C ASP A 10 6.75 -22.18 1.51
N TRP A 11 7.53 -21.44 2.28
CA TRP A 11 7.22 -20.11 2.76
C TRP A 11 7.19 -19.05 1.66
N LYS A 12 7.52 -19.41 0.42
CA LYS A 12 7.59 -18.48 -0.70
C LYS A 12 6.36 -18.65 -1.57
N SER A 13 5.53 -17.63 -1.60
CA SER A 13 4.49 -17.54 -2.61
C SER A 13 4.78 -16.41 -3.59
N ILE A 14 4.55 -16.68 -4.87
CA ILE A 14 4.64 -15.69 -5.92
C ILE A 14 3.22 -15.50 -6.45
N LEU A 15 2.73 -14.26 -6.34
CA LEU A 15 1.45 -13.86 -6.91
C LEU A 15 1.70 -13.29 -8.31
N GLN A 16 0.93 -13.79 -9.30
CA GLN A 16 0.87 -13.17 -10.62
C GLN A 16 -0.37 -12.28 -10.66
N VAL A 17 -0.18 -11.00 -10.92
CA VAL A 17 -1.27 -10.03 -11.01
C VAL A 17 -1.13 -9.17 -12.24
N HIS A 18 -2.25 -8.75 -12.78
CA HIS A 18 -2.29 -7.83 -13.90
C HIS A 18 -2.71 -6.44 -13.41
N ALA A 19 -1.91 -5.44 -13.68
CA ALA A 19 -2.21 -4.05 -13.36
C ALA A 19 -1.49 -3.11 -14.33
N CYS A 20 -2.11 -1.99 -14.66
CA CYS A 20 -1.57 -0.97 -15.56
C CYS A 20 -1.12 -1.54 -16.92
N GLY A 21 -1.91 -2.48 -17.49
CA GLY A 21 -1.64 -3.12 -18.79
C GLY A 21 -0.46 -4.08 -18.80
N ARG A 22 0.02 -4.54 -17.66
CA ARG A 22 1.20 -5.40 -17.52
C ARG A 22 0.98 -6.49 -16.47
N GLU A 23 1.65 -7.63 -16.64
CA GLU A 23 1.78 -8.64 -15.57
C GLU A 23 2.88 -8.27 -14.59
N TRP A 24 2.59 -8.47 -13.30
CA TRP A 24 3.51 -8.26 -12.19
C TRP A 24 3.66 -9.56 -11.40
N SER A 25 4.90 -9.95 -11.15
CA SER A 25 5.25 -11.12 -10.36
C SER A 25 5.67 -10.66 -8.97
N MET A 26 4.81 -10.85 -7.97
CA MET A 26 4.99 -10.34 -6.61
C MET A 26 5.34 -11.46 -5.65
N GLU A 27 6.57 -11.47 -5.17
CA GLU A 27 7.05 -12.41 -4.15
C GLU A 27 6.68 -11.89 -2.75
N ARG A 28 6.20 -12.80 -1.91
CA ARG A 28 5.93 -12.56 -0.49
C ARG A 28 6.41 -13.75 0.33
N THR A 29 6.56 -13.60 1.65
CA THR A 29 7.06 -14.68 2.50
C THR A 29 6.08 -15.84 2.64
N ALA A 30 4.81 -15.51 2.87
CA ALA A 30 3.71 -16.46 3.05
C ALA A 30 2.40 -15.72 2.81
N ASP A 31 1.25 -16.41 2.89
CA ASP A 31 -0.02 -15.73 3.08
C ASP A 31 -0.17 -15.24 4.53
N MET A 32 -1.09 -14.30 4.72
CA MET A 32 -1.31 -13.65 6.02
C MET A 32 -1.71 -14.66 7.11
N GLU A 33 -2.53 -15.65 6.79
CA GLU A 33 -3.00 -16.65 7.75
C GLU A 33 -1.84 -17.51 8.25
N THR A 34 -0.99 -17.97 7.34
CA THR A 34 0.21 -18.77 7.66
C THR A 34 1.16 -17.97 8.56
N LEU A 35 1.41 -16.70 8.22
CA LEU A 35 2.30 -15.84 8.99
C LEU A 35 1.72 -15.50 10.36
N TRP A 36 0.42 -15.20 10.43
CA TRP A 36 -0.30 -14.95 11.67
C TRP A 36 -0.21 -16.15 12.63
N ASN A 37 -0.49 -17.35 12.12
CA ASN A 37 -0.40 -18.59 12.92
C ASN A 37 1.02 -18.84 13.42
N ALA A 38 2.05 -18.54 12.64
CA ALA A 38 3.43 -18.66 13.09
C ALA A 38 3.78 -17.64 14.19
N MET A 39 3.31 -16.40 14.08
CA MET A 39 3.57 -15.35 15.09
C MET A 39 2.86 -15.61 16.40
N THR A 40 1.61 -16.08 16.39
CA THR A 40 0.83 -16.38 17.61
C THR A 40 1.41 -17.54 18.42
N ILE A 41 2.17 -18.44 17.78
CA ILE A 41 2.88 -19.52 18.49
C ILE A 41 4.07 -18.99 19.30
N TYR A 42 4.69 -17.88 18.87
CA TYR A 42 5.96 -17.38 19.43
C TYR A 42 5.86 -16.13 20.29
N ASN A 43 4.77 -15.35 20.19
CA ASN A 43 4.65 -14.06 20.90
C ASN A 43 3.27 -13.85 21.51
N ASN A 44 3.22 -13.75 22.83
CA ASN A 44 1.97 -13.51 23.59
C ASN A 44 1.60 -12.03 23.81
N GLU A 45 2.34 -11.03 23.31
CA GLU A 45 2.17 -9.67 23.83
C GLU A 45 1.97 -8.54 22.83
N ASP A 46 2.18 -8.73 21.52
CA ASP A 46 1.91 -7.69 20.51
C ASP A 46 1.22 -8.31 19.28
N GLU A 47 -0.10 -8.20 19.23
CA GLU A 47 -0.91 -8.63 18.07
C GLU A 47 -0.67 -7.72 16.84
N ARG A 48 0.52 -7.79 16.26
CA ARG A 48 0.82 -7.13 14.99
C ARG A 48 0.37 -8.02 13.84
N ILE A 49 -0.83 -7.78 13.36
CA ILE A 49 -1.30 -8.47 12.16
C ILE A 49 -0.41 -8.07 10.98
N PRO A 50 0.20 -9.03 10.27
CA PRO A 50 1.16 -8.73 9.20
C PRO A 50 0.45 -8.34 7.90
N TYR A 51 -0.33 -7.26 7.91
CA TYR A 51 -1.10 -6.78 6.76
C TYR A 51 -0.25 -6.53 5.51
N TRP A 52 1.02 -6.18 5.71
CA TRP A 52 1.97 -5.87 4.64
C TRP A 52 2.25 -7.03 3.69
N VAL A 53 2.04 -8.28 4.14
CA VAL A 53 2.33 -9.47 3.33
C VAL A 53 1.30 -9.71 2.24
N GLU A 54 0.11 -9.15 2.38
CA GLU A 54 -0.97 -9.33 1.43
C GLU A 54 -0.98 -8.25 0.35
N LEU A 55 -1.38 -8.68 -0.85
CA LEU A 55 -1.70 -7.76 -1.93
C LEU A 55 -3.19 -7.45 -1.87
N TRP A 56 -3.51 -6.27 -1.41
CA TRP A 56 -4.90 -5.85 -1.23
C TRP A 56 -5.55 -5.44 -2.55
N PRO A 57 -6.85 -5.72 -2.77
CA PRO A 57 -7.58 -5.32 -3.97
C PRO A 57 -7.45 -3.83 -4.30
N SER A 58 -7.41 -2.97 -3.28
CA SER A 58 -7.22 -1.53 -3.44
C SER A 58 -5.91 -1.16 -4.14
N SER A 59 -4.84 -1.94 -3.93
CA SER A 59 -3.55 -1.70 -4.57
C SER A 59 -3.59 -1.96 -6.08
N LEU A 60 -4.40 -2.93 -6.55
CA LEU A 60 -4.56 -3.18 -7.99
C LEU A 60 -5.32 -2.03 -8.67
N VAL A 61 -6.44 -1.59 -8.07
CA VAL A 61 -7.22 -0.47 -8.60
C VAL A 61 -6.40 0.83 -8.58
N LEU A 62 -5.60 1.04 -7.53
CA LEU A 62 -4.69 2.18 -7.45
C LEU A 62 -3.59 2.11 -8.51
N ALA A 63 -3.03 0.94 -8.76
CA ALA A 63 -2.03 0.74 -9.81
C ALA A 63 -2.58 1.11 -11.21
N ASP A 64 -3.80 0.65 -11.52
CA ASP A 64 -4.48 1.03 -12.78
C ASP A 64 -4.76 2.53 -12.83
N TRP A 65 -5.19 3.14 -11.73
CA TRP A 65 -5.39 4.58 -11.62
C TRP A 65 -4.10 5.36 -11.89
N LEU A 66 -2.98 4.97 -11.29
CA LEU A 66 -1.67 5.59 -11.52
C LEU A 66 -1.30 5.56 -13.01
N GLY A 67 -1.64 4.48 -13.71
CA GLY A 67 -1.48 4.40 -15.18
C GLY A 67 -2.20 5.52 -15.92
N THR A 68 -3.41 5.87 -15.51
CA THR A 68 -4.18 7.01 -16.08
C THR A 68 -3.56 8.36 -15.75
N GLN A 69 -2.78 8.44 -14.67
CA GLN A 69 -2.13 9.67 -14.18
C GLN A 69 -0.66 9.79 -14.62
N LYS A 70 -0.17 8.91 -15.47
CA LYS A 70 1.24 8.87 -15.90
C LYS A 70 1.83 10.24 -16.24
N ASN A 71 1.12 11.05 -17.03
CA ASN A 71 1.59 12.36 -17.47
C ASN A 71 1.69 13.38 -16.31
N ARG A 72 1.00 13.15 -15.20
CA ARG A 72 1.04 14.02 -14.02
C ARG A 72 2.19 13.63 -13.09
N ILE A 73 2.45 12.32 -12.93
CA ILE A 73 3.42 11.80 -11.95
C ILE A 73 4.83 11.63 -12.52
N ALA A 74 5.00 11.50 -13.83
CA ALA A 74 6.32 11.33 -14.45
C ALA A 74 7.26 12.48 -14.10
N GLY A 75 8.47 12.14 -13.60
CA GLY A 75 9.48 13.10 -13.16
C GLY A 75 9.16 13.81 -11.84
N GLN A 76 8.06 13.48 -11.17
CA GLN A 76 7.65 14.14 -9.92
C GLN A 76 8.09 13.34 -8.67
N PRO A 77 8.40 14.04 -7.56
CA PRO A 77 8.64 13.37 -6.27
C PRO A 77 7.32 12.85 -5.71
N CYS A 78 7.24 11.54 -5.54
CA CYS A 78 6.04 10.82 -5.12
C CYS A 78 6.32 9.94 -3.91
N LEU A 79 5.29 9.69 -3.10
CA LEU A 79 5.37 8.75 -1.97
C LEU A 79 4.27 7.70 -2.08
N ASP A 80 4.66 6.44 -1.97
CA ASP A 80 3.74 5.33 -1.70
C ASP A 80 3.71 5.08 -0.18
N LEU A 81 2.60 5.46 0.45
CA LEU A 81 2.39 5.42 1.90
C LEU A 81 1.84 4.06 2.30
N GLY A 82 2.59 3.28 3.08
CA GLY A 82 2.24 1.91 3.43
C GLY A 82 2.33 0.98 2.22
N CYS A 83 3.47 0.98 1.56
CA CYS A 83 3.65 0.31 0.25
C CYS A 83 3.62 -1.22 0.30
N GLY A 84 3.71 -1.84 1.50
CA GLY A 84 3.74 -3.29 1.65
C GLY A 84 4.82 -3.94 0.80
N ILE A 85 4.45 -4.97 0.02
CA ILE A 85 5.36 -5.66 -0.90
C ILE A 85 5.66 -4.89 -2.19
N GLY A 86 5.18 -3.64 -2.33
CA GLY A 86 5.69 -2.65 -3.25
C GLY A 86 4.97 -2.47 -4.58
N LEU A 87 3.81 -3.09 -4.85
CA LEU A 87 3.17 -3.04 -6.17
C LEU A 87 2.99 -1.60 -6.70
N THR A 88 2.34 -0.73 -5.93
CA THR A 88 2.02 0.64 -6.34
C THR A 88 3.26 1.53 -6.44
N ALA A 89 4.27 1.31 -5.58
CA ALA A 89 5.56 1.96 -5.71
C ALA A 89 6.27 1.57 -7.01
N LEU A 90 6.27 0.28 -7.36
CA LEU A 90 6.89 -0.22 -8.58
C LEU A 90 6.16 0.27 -9.83
N VAL A 91 4.84 0.32 -9.81
CA VAL A 91 4.05 0.88 -10.92
C VAL A 91 4.37 2.36 -11.11
N GLY A 92 4.36 3.16 -10.04
CA GLY A 92 4.72 4.58 -10.10
C GLY A 92 6.12 4.80 -10.66
N GLN A 93 7.10 4.04 -10.18
CA GLN A 93 8.49 4.10 -10.66
C GLN A 93 8.61 3.71 -12.14
N TRP A 94 7.92 2.65 -12.56
CA TRP A 94 7.88 2.21 -13.96
C TRP A 94 7.22 3.25 -14.87
N LEU A 95 6.23 4.01 -14.37
CA LEU A 95 5.58 5.12 -15.09
C LEU A 95 6.46 6.38 -15.16
N GLY A 96 7.64 6.38 -14.54
CA GLY A 96 8.63 7.46 -14.60
C GLY A 96 8.57 8.44 -13.44
N ALA A 97 7.83 8.17 -12.37
CA ALA A 97 7.87 8.97 -11.14
C ALA A 97 9.17 8.73 -10.35
N HIS A 98 9.57 9.68 -9.50
CA HIS A 98 10.60 9.49 -8.48
C HIS A 98 9.92 9.04 -7.19
N VAL A 99 9.86 7.72 -6.98
CA VAL A 99 9.04 7.15 -5.91
C VAL A 99 9.84 6.84 -4.66
N ILE A 100 9.34 7.31 -3.53
CA ILE A 100 9.72 6.82 -2.20
C ILE A 100 8.67 5.79 -1.80
N GLY A 101 9.07 4.51 -1.63
CA GLY A 101 8.23 3.46 -1.06
C GLY A 101 8.43 3.41 0.45
N MET A 102 7.41 3.71 1.20
CA MET A 102 7.44 3.77 2.66
C MET A 102 6.58 2.70 3.29
N ASP A 103 7.15 1.99 4.26
CA ASP A 103 6.38 1.10 5.12
C ASP A 103 6.92 1.15 6.56
N TYR A 104 6.09 0.74 7.52
CA TYR A 104 6.50 0.61 8.92
C TYR A 104 7.33 -0.65 9.15
N GLU A 105 7.04 -1.71 8.38
CA GLU A 105 7.68 -3.02 8.55
C GLU A 105 8.90 -3.16 7.62
N PRO A 106 10.12 -3.35 8.18
CA PRO A 106 11.33 -3.52 7.37
C PRO A 106 11.25 -4.72 6.42
N GLU A 107 10.53 -5.77 6.81
CA GLU A 107 10.37 -6.98 6.03
C GLU A 107 9.53 -6.75 4.78
N ALA A 108 8.52 -5.89 4.84
CA ALA A 108 7.77 -5.43 3.67
C ALA A 108 8.70 -4.87 2.60
N LEU A 109 9.61 -3.97 2.99
CA LEU A 109 10.56 -3.36 2.08
C LEU A 109 11.65 -4.33 1.57
N HIS A 110 11.96 -5.38 2.34
CA HIS A 110 12.82 -6.46 1.84
C HIS A 110 12.17 -7.14 0.63
N TYR A 111 10.88 -7.48 0.70
CA TYR A 111 10.15 -8.07 -0.42
C TYR A 111 9.90 -7.06 -1.55
N ALA A 112 9.63 -5.80 -1.23
CA ALA A 112 9.47 -4.74 -2.24
C ALA A 112 10.73 -4.58 -3.11
N ARG A 113 11.93 -4.60 -2.50
CA ARG A 113 13.21 -4.60 -3.25
C ARG A 113 13.38 -5.81 -4.16
N LYS A 114 13.03 -7.00 -3.68
CA LYS A 114 13.06 -8.22 -4.50
C LYS A 114 12.09 -8.15 -5.66
N ASN A 115 10.91 -7.59 -5.42
CA ASN A 115 9.88 -7.42 -6.42
C ASN A 115 10.29 -6.40 -7.51
N ALA A 116 11.04 -5.34 -7.17
CA ALA A 116 11.64 -4.45 -8.15
C ALA A 116 12.55 -5.21 -9.12
N VAL A 117 13.47 -6.02 -8.58
CA VAL A 117 14.39 -6.85 -9.39
C VAL A 117 13.61 -7.84 -10.25
N ARG A 118 12.66 -8.55 -9.67
CA ARG A 118 11.84 -9.58 -10.34
C ARG A 118 11.05 -9.02 -11.52
N ASN A 119 10.55 -7.80 -11.38
CA ASN A 119 9.77 -7.13 -12.42
C ASN A 119 10.59 -6.22 -13.35
N HIS A 120 11.93 -6.23 -13.23
CA HIS A 120 12.83 -5.40 -14.04
C HIS A 120 12.50 -3.90 -13.96
N VAL A 121 12.16 -3.41 -12.76
CA VAL A 121 11.91 -2.00 -12.50
C VAL A 121 13.10 -1.44 -11.72
N SER A 122 13.52 -0.21 -12.04
CA SER A 122 14.52 0.51 -11.24
C SER A 122 14.03 0.67 -9.81
N GLN A 123 14.95 0.55 -8.85
CA GLN A 123 14.58 0.62 -7.43
C GLN A 123 13.99 1.99 -7.07
N PRO A 124 12.77 2.05 -6.50
CA PRO A 124 12.35 3.20 -5.69
C PRO A 124 13.29 3.44 -4.51
N ASP A 125 13.21 4.63 -3.90
CA ASP A 125 13.84 4.89 -2.62
C ASP A 125 12.99 4.25 -1.51
N TRP A 126 13.56 3.26 -0.81
CA TRP A 126 12.82 2.51 0.20
C TRP A 126 13.14 3.03 1.60
N VAL A 127 12.09 3.43 2.36
CA VAL A 127 12.24 4.03 3.69
C VAL A 127 11.36 3.30 4.71
N VAL A 128 12.01 2.75 5.75
CA VAL A 128 11.30 2.28 6.95
C VAL A 128 10.98 3.48 7.80
N MET A 129 9.69 3.78 7.98
CA MET A 129 9.29 4.98 8.70
C MET A 129 7.89 4.82 9.31
N ASP A 130 7.72 5.40 10.49
CA ASP A 130 6.43 5.60 11.12
C ASP A 130 5.87 6.96 10.69
N TRP A 131 4.68 7.01 10.10
CA TRP A 131 4.02 8.27 9.73
C TRP A 131 3.76 9.22 10.90
N ARG A 132 3.74 8.71 12.14
CA ARG A 132 3.65 9.53 13.36
C ARG A 132 4.93 10.30 13.67
N ARG A 133 6.05 9.92 13.03
CA ARG A 133 7.37 10.53 13.19
C ARG A 133 8.03 10.70 11.83
N PRO A 134 7.52 11.62 11.00
CA PRO A 134 7.97 11.75 9.62
C PRO A 134 9.43 12.17 9.52
N ALA A 135 10.22 11.38 8.79
CA ALA A 135 11.60 11.70 8.39
C ALA A 135 11.66 12.21 6.93
N ILE A 136 10.53 12.68 6.42
CA ILE A 136 10.41 13.33 5.10
C ILE A 136 10.50 14.83 5.28
N ARG A 137 11.16 15.50 4.34
CA ARG A 137 11.21 16.95 4.31
C ARG A 137 9.80 17.53 4.19
N GLN A 138 9.53 18.57 4.97
CA GLN A 138 8.23 19.25 4.96
C GLN A 138 7.90 19.79 3.56
N ARG A 139 6.65 19.61 3.12
CA ARG A 139 6.08 20.14 1.86
C ARG A 139 6.91 19.82 0.62
N SER A 140 7.50 18.62 0.58
CA SER A 140 8.41 18.23 -0.49
C SER A 140 7.83 17.24 -1.51
N LEU A 141 6.68 16.64 -1.23
CA LEU A 141 6.07 15.63 -2.07
C LEU A 141 4.95 16.23 -2.92
N ARG A 142 5.05 16.05 -4.23
CA ARG A 142 4.01 16.49 -5.17
C ARG A 142 2.80 15.57 -5.18
N PHE A 143 3.05 14.25 -5.05
CA PHE A 143 2.01 13.25 -5.01
C PHE A 143 2.26 12.26 -3.88
N ILE A 144 1.18 11.91 -3.18
CA ILE A 144 1.17 10.82 -2.19
C ILE A 144 0.05 9.86 -2.59
N TRP A 145 0.30 8.56 -2.53
CA TRP A 145 -0.76 7.59 -2.68
C TRP A 145 -0.66 6.49 -1.64
N GLY A 146 -1.73 5.71 -1.49
CA GLY A 146 -1.77 4.57 -0.58
C GLY A 146 -2.98 3.68 -0.85
N GLY A 147 -2.77 2.38 -0.80
CA GLY A 147 -3.80 1.37 -0.99
C GLY A 147 -4.18 0.70 0.34
N ASP A 148 -5.43 0.84 0.75
CA ASP A 148 -6.00 0.21 1.97
C ASP A 148 -5.26 0.51 3.29
N ILE A 149 -4.68 1.69 3.42
CA ILE A 149 -3.87 2.08 4.59
C ILE A 149 -4.71 2.45 5.83
N MET A 150 -6.03 2.68 5.65
CA MET A 150 -6.95 3.07 6.72
C MET A 150 -7.75 1.87 7.25
N TYR A 151 -7.06 0.93 7.91
CA TYR A 151 -7.67 -0.26 8.49
C TYR A 151 -7.94 -0.17 9.99
N GLU A 152 -7.42 0.86 10.68
CA GLU A 152 -7.69 1.15 12.08
C GLU A 152 -8.05 2.62 12.29
N GLN A 153 -9.08 2.87 13.13
CA GLN A 153 -9.59 4.22 13.38
C GLN A 153 -8.54 5.16 14.00
N ARG A 154 -7.63 4.61 14.81
CA ARG A 154 -6.55 5.36 15.47
C ARG A 154 -5.56 6.01 14.48
N PHE A 155 -5.52 5.55 13.22
CA PHE A 155 -4.63 6.11 12.21
C PHE A 155 -5.16 7.36 11.51
N ALA A 156 -6.45 7.68 11.66
CA ALA A 156 -7.06 8.81 10.95
C ALA A 156 -6.33 10.14 11.21
N VAL A 157 -6.10 10.49 12.46
CA VAL A 157 -5.41 11.75 12.83
C VAL A 157 -3.93 11.70 12.43
N PRO A 158 -3.14 10.67 12.81
CA PRO A 158 -1.74 10.59 12.42
C PRO A 158 -1.48 10.66 10.91
N VAL A 159 -2.32 10.01 10.10
CA VAL A 159 -2.16 10.07 8.64
C VAL A 159 -2.46 11.47 8.11
N VAL A 160 -3.50 12.17 8.61
CA VAL A 160 -3.77 13.56 8.19
C VAL A 160 -2.64 14.49 8.63
N ASP A 161 -2.06 14.30 9.83
CA ASP A 161 -0.88 15.05 10.28
C ASP A 161 0.30 14.84 9.37
N PHE A 162 0.56 13.58 8.96
CA PHE A 162 1.59 13.24 8.01
C PHE A 162 1.39 13.92 6.65
N LEU A 163 0.17 13.86 6.09
CA LEU A 163 -0.15 14.51 4.83
C LEU A 163 0.08 16.03 4.91
N THR A 164 -0.36 16.67 6.00
CA THR A 164 -0.15 18.11 6.24
C THR A 164 1.32 18.48 6.30
N HIS A 165 2.16 17.59 6.84
CA HIS A 165 3.60 17.80 6.92
C HIS A 165 4.28 17.61 5.55
N ALA A 166 4.00 16.52 4.86
CA ALA A 166 4.81 16.04 3.74
C ALA A 166 4.39 16.59 2.37
N LEU A 167 3.08 16.84 2.16
CA LEU A 167 2.52 17.24 0.88
C LEU A 167 2.87 18.69 0.56
N ALA A 168 3.27 18.97 -0.68
CA ALA A 168 3.44 20.33 -1.21
C ALA A 168 2.09 21.08 -1.26
N GLU A 169 2.12 22.41 -1.30
CA GLU A 169 0.90 23.24 -1.29
C GLU A 169 -0.04 22.95 -2.47
N ASP A 170 0.51 22.65 -3.63
CA ASP A 170 -0.20 22.28 -4.84
C ASP A 170 -0.19 20.75 -5.09
N GLY A 171 0.10 19.99 -4.05
CA GLY A 171 0.19 18.54 -4.12
C GLY A 171 -1.17 17.85 -4.08
N LEU A 172 -1.18 16.57 -4.45
CA LEU A 172 -2.36 15.70 -4.49
C LEU A 172 -2.12 14.39 -3.77
N VAL A 173 -3.18 13.88 -3.15
CA VAL A 173 -3.17 12.55 -2.54
C VAL A 173 -4.21 11.67 -3.22
N TRP A 174 -3.85 10.42 -3.52
CA TRP A 174 -4.79 9.40 -3.98
C TRP A 174 -4.80 8.21 -3.02
N PHE A 175 -5.93 8.00 -2.37
CA PHE A 175 -6.12 6.82 -1.53
C PHE A 175 -7.18 5.90 -2.13
N ALA A 176 -6.84 4.63 -2.21
CA ALA A 176 -7.76 3.57 -2.62
C ALA A 176 -8.21 2.76 -1.39
N GLU A 177 -9.53 2.51 -1.28
CA GLU A 177 -10.10 1.78 -0.16
C GLU A 177 -11.28 0.88 -0.58
N PRO A 178 -11.48 -0.27 0.10
CA PRO A 178 -12.53 -1.21 -0.26
C PRO A 178 -13.90 -0.89 0.39
N SER A 179 -14.27 0.39 0.47
CA SER A 179 -15.56 0.86 1.02
C SER A 179 -15.81 0.48 2.48
N ARG A 180 -14.78 0.47 3.31
CA ARG A 180 -14.90 0.15 4.75
C ARG A 180 -15.50 1.32 5.54
N PRO A 181 -16.40 1.06 6.51
CA PRO A 181 -17.00 2.12 7.34
C PRO A 181 -15.97 2.97 8.09
N ILE A 182 -14.83 2.38 8.47
CA ILE A 182 -13.74 3.06 9.18
C ILE A 182 -13.17 4.25 8.42
N TYR A 183 -13.24 4.23 7.08
CA TYR A 183 -12.79 5.31 6.23
C TYR A 183 -13.58 6.61 6.44
N ASN A 184 -14.81 6.54 6.97
CA ASN A 184 -15.62 7.72 7.28
C ASN A 184 -14.96 8.61 8.34
N THR A 185 -14.33 8.04 9.36
CA THR A 185 -13.59 8.80 10.39
C THR A 185 -12.44 9.59 9.77
N PHE A 186 -11.69 8.97 8.86
CA PHE A 186 -10.60 9.64 8.14
C PHE A 186 -11.11 10.79 7.27
N ARG A 187 -12.19 10.56 6.50
CA ARG A 187 -12.83 11.61 5.68
C ARG A 187 -13.30 12.78 6.53
N THR A 188 -13.97 12.51 7.64
CA THR A 188 -14.43 13.56 8.58
C THR A 188 -13.25 14.35 9.13
N THR A 189 -12.15 13.68 9.49
CA THR A 189 -10.94 14.34 9.98
C THR A 189 -10.34 15.28 8.93
N LEU A 190 -10.28 14.86 7.67
CA LEU A 190 -9.82 15.69 6.55
C LEU A 190 -10.70 16.94 6.38
N VAL A 191 -12.02 16.75 6.26
CA VAL A 191 -12.97 17.86 6.06
C VAL A 191 -12.92 18.86 7.21
N ASN A 192 -12.85 18.41 8.46
CA ASN A 192 -12.73 19.26 9.63
C ASN A 192 -11.44 20.09 9.66
N ARG A 193 -10.42 19.68 8.89
CA ARG A 193 -9.16 20.42 8.72
C ARG A 193 -9.08 21.23 7.43
N GLY A 194 -10.20 21.37 6.73
CA GLY A 194 -10.31 22.21 5.52
C GLY A 194 -9.87 21.51 4.24
N TRP A 195 -9.59 20.20 4.26
CA TRP A 195 -9.20 19.45 3.07
C TRP A 195 -10.41 19.13 2.18
N ASN A 196 -10.21 19.20 0.89
CA ASN A 196 -11.17 18.75 -0.11
C ASN A 196 -10.95 17.25 -0.37
N ILE A 197 -12.05 16.50 -0.45
CA ILE A 197 -12.01 15.06 -0.75
C ILE A 197 -13.09 14.70 -1.77
N ASN A 198 -12.68 14.13 -2.91
CA ASN A 198 -13.54 13.76 -4.00
C ASN A 198 -13.35 12.28 -4.38
N CYS A 199 -14.44 11.57 -4.60
CA CYS A 199 -14.37 10.23 -5.15
C CYS A 199 -14.21 10.31 -6.67
N VAL A 200 -13.01 10.02 -7.18
CA VAL A 200 -12.65 10.18 -8.60
C VAL A 200 -12.78 8.89 -9.41
N ALA A 201 -12.81 7.73 -8.74
CA ALA A 201 -13.05 6.45 -9.40
C ALA A 201 -13.76 5.47 -8.46
N LYS A 202 -14.55 4.57 -9.06
CA LYS A 202 -15.19 3.43 -8.39
C LYS A 202 -15.07 2.22 -9.30
N GLN A 203 -14.57 1.12 -8.77
CA GLN A 203 -14.41 -0.12 -9.51
C GLN A 203 -14.71 -1.31 -8.60
N SER A 204 -15.38 -2.35 -9.11
CA SER A 204 -15.46 -3.65 -8.44
C SER A 204 -14.51 -4.60 -9.12
N ILE A 205 -13.64 -5.24 -8.35
CA ILE A 205 -12.72 -6.24 -8.86
C ILE A 205 -12.96 -7.58 -8.18
N PRO A 206 -12.65 -8.70 -8.85
CA PRO A 206 -12.66 -10.02 -8.20
C PRO A 206 -11.78 -9.98 -6.96
N ALA A 207 -12.18 -10.66 -5.89
CA ALA A 207 -11.31 -10.86 -4.76
C ALA A 207 -10.06 -11.65 -5.19
N LEU A 208 -8.89 -11.27 -4.70
CA LEU A 208 -7.64 -11.99 -4.97
C LEU A 208 -7.59 -13.35 -4.27
N TYR A 209 -8.38 -13.49 -3.23
CA TYR A 209 -8.50 -14.72 -2.44
C TYR A 209 -9.92 -15.27 -2.56
N PRO A 210 -10.15 -16.57 -2.25
CA PRO A 210 -11.45 -17.20 -2.37
C PRO A 210 -12.51 -16.51 -1.51
N GLN A 211 -13.14 -15.49 -2.06
CA GLN A 211 -14.31 -14.82 -1.50
C GLN A 211 -15.43 -14.87 -2.53
N SER A 212 -16.66 -14.95 -2.03
CA SER A 212 -17.84 -15.12 -2.89
C SER A 212 -18.23 -13.87 -3.69
N ASN A 213 -17.78 -12.68 -3.29
CA ASN A 213 -18.23 -11.42 -3.86
C ASN A 213 -17.06 -10.55 -4.36
N PRO A 214 -17.24 -9.81 -5.47
CA PRO A 214 -16.31 -8.78 -5.90
C PRO A 214 -16.13 -7.70 -4.81
N VAL A 215 -14.91 -7.16 -4.71
CA VAL A 215 -14.57 -6.11 -3.75
C VAL A 215 -14.81 -4.75 -4.40
N PRO A 216 -15.72 -3.91 -3.88
CA PRO A 216 -15.89 -2.55 -4.36
C PRO A 216 -14.74 -1.68 -3.84
N VAL A 217 -14.01 -1.03 -4.73
CA VAL A 217 -12.91 -0.11 -4.39
C VAL A 217 -13.24 1.28 -4.88
N ARG A 218 -12.94 2.28 -4.06
CA ARG A 218 -13.03 3.70 -4.41
C ARG A 218 -11.65 4.32 -4.40
N ILE A 219 -11.42 5.25 -5.32
CA ILE A 219 -10.26 6.14 -5.27
C ILE A 219 -10.72 7.54 -4.88
N TRP A 220 -10.08 8.05 -3.85
CA TRP A 220 -10.30 9.38 -3.33
C TRP A 220 -9.13 10.28 -3.72
N GLU A 221 -9.43 11.39 -4.38
CA GLU A 221 -8.49 12.49 -4.59
C GLU A 221 -8.68 13.50 -3.48
N ILE A 222 -7.57 13.87 -2.82
CA ILE A 222 -7.54 14.65 -1.60
C ILE A 222 -6.56 15.80 -1.79
N GLN A 223 -6.99 17.02 -1.40
CA GLN A 223 -6.22 18.27 -1.54
C GLN A 223 -6.35 19.10 -0.28
N PRO A 224 -5.32 19.88 0.11
CA PRO A 224 -5.43 20.87 1.18
C PRO A 224 -6.50 21.93 0.93
#